data_12ad78a6bfc1695cedb8db1bcfc339be
#
_entry.id   12ad78a6bfc1695cedb8db1bcfc339be
#
_cell.length_a   1.000
_cell.length_b   1.000
_cell.length_c   1.000
_cell.angle_alpha   90.00
_cell.angle_beta   90.00
_cell.angle_gamma   90.00
#
_symmetry.space_group_name_H-M   'P 1'
#
loop_
_entity.id
_entity.type
_entity.pdbx_description
1 polymer ?
#
loop_
_entity_poly.entity_id
_entity_poly.type
_entity_poly.pdbx_seq_one_letter_code
_entity_poly.pdbx_strand_id
1 'polypeptide(L)'
;PARAEAMELSKGYYFDDEKVQYGRMVRTENLDKIKSAEDLADKTLVVQSGSLQEMFANEQVPAYKELKRVSATTDGFLMVQEGKADAVITAKTTAELYLDANDGCGMTIVPDFSFTVDESTQGTRIGITKGETELLQKVNEIIDEVVKEGTYASWYEEYKEYARSLGL
;
A
#
# COMPACT_ATOMS: atom_id res chain seq x y z
N PRO A 1 -0.09 -12.85 -0.90
CA PRO A 1 0.40 -14.18 -1.30
C PRO A 1 1.47 -14.70 -0.33
N ALA A 2 2.63 -14.05 -0.15
CA ALA A 2 3.70 -14.55 0.72
C ALA A 2 3.28 -14.72 2.20
N ARG A 3 2.43 -13.83 2.73
CA ARG A 3 1.89 -13.97 4.09
C ARG A 3 0.96 -15.17 4.22
N ALA A 4 0.16 -15.47 3.19
CA ALA A 4 -0.73 -16.63 3.18
C ALA A 4 0.02 -17.97 3.07
N GLU A 5 1.26 -17.95 2.58
CA GLU A 5 2.14 -19.11 2.61
C GLU A 5 2.71 -19.39 4.01
N ALA A 6 2.95 -18.33 4.78
CA ALA A 6 3.58 -18.39 6.10
C ALA A 6 2.58 -18.54 7.26
N MET A 7 1.33 -18.11 7.08
CA MET A 7 0.29 -18.07 8.13
C MET A 7 -1.10 -18.35 7.54
N GLU A 8 -2.05 -18.72 8.41
CA GLU A 8 -3.47 -18.68 8.09
C GLU A 8 -3.95 -17.23 8.17
N LEU A 9 -4.84 -16.82 7.27
CA LEU A 9 -5.45 -15.50 7.28
C LEU A 9 -6.96 -15.65 7.57
N SER A 10 -7.45 -14.83 8.49
CA SER A 10 -8.89 -14.75 8.75
C SER A 10 -9.66 -14.17 7.55
N LYS A 11 -10.99 -14.17 7.65
CA LYS A 11 -11.85 -13.30 6.83
C LYS A 11 -11.45 -11.84 7.02
N GLY A 12 -11.75 -10.99 6.03
CA GLY A 12 -11.59 -9.54 6.17
C GLY A 12 -12.64 -8.98 7.12
N TYR A 13 -12.23 -8.14 8.07
CA TYR A 13 -13.13 -7.50 9.01
C TYR A 13 -13.33 -6.00 8.79
N TYR A 14 -12.46 -5.40 7.98
CA TYR A 14 -12.57 -4.01 7.55
C TYR A 14 -12.13 -3.88 6.10
N PHE A 15 -12.94 -3.21 5.33
CA PHE A 15 -12.68 -2.86 3.93
C PHE A 15 -12.87 -1.35 3.85
N ASP A 16 -11.82 -0.63 3.48
CA ASP A 16 -11.94 0.80 3.25
C ASP A 16 -12.98 1.05 2.14
N ASP A 17 -13.91 1.98 2.37
CA ASP A 17 -14.94 2.33 1.38
C ASP A 17 -14.32 2.88 0.08
N GLU A 18 -13.17 3.51 0.19
CA GLU A 18 -12.32 3.85 -0.95
C GLU A 18 -11.31 2.73 -1.19
N LYS A 19 -11.44 2.02 -2.30
CA LYS A 19 -10.43 1.03 -2.73
C LYS A 19 -9.07 1.71 -2.75
N VAL A 20 -8.20 1.37 -1.82
CA VAL A 20 -6.84 1.91 -1.77
C VAL A 20 -6.17 1.68 -3.12
N GLN A 21 -5.88 2.77 -3.81
CA GLN A 21 -5.18 2.73 -5.09
C GLN A 21 -3.67 2.79 -4.84
N TYR A 22 -2.96 1.93 -5.53
CA TYR A 22 -1.50 1.94 -5.52
C TYR A 22 -0.98 2.47 -6.85
N GLY A 23 -0.05 3.40 -6.77
CA GLY A 23 0.52 4.07 -7.93
C GLY A 23 2.01 4.25 -7.79
N ARG A 24 2.53 5.18 -8.57
CA ARG A 24 3.93 5.58 -8.55
C ARG A 24 4.02 7.07 -8.32
N MET A 25 5.03 7.48 -7.54
CA MET A 25 5.43 8.86 -7.44
C MET A 25 6.84 9.02 -8.05
N VAL A 26 7.02 10.06 -8.83
CA VAL A 26 8.24 10.37 -9.59
C VAL A 26 8.60 11.84 -9.40
N ARG A 27 9.81 12.25 -9.78
CA ARG A 27 10.11 13.67 -9.94
C ARG A 27 9.26 14.25 -11.07
N THR A 28 8.72 15.44 -10.88
CA THR A 28 7.84 16.13 -11.85
C THR A 28 8.50 16.25 -13.23
N GLU A 29 9.80 16.51 -13.30
CA GLU A 29 10.58 16.60 -14.53
C GLU A 29 10.67 15.28 -15.33
N ASN A 30 10.36 14.15 -14.69
CA ASN A 30 10.39 12.82 -15.29
C ASN A 30 8.99 12.26 -15.61
N LEU A 31 7.94 13.01 -15.31
CA LEU A 31 6.56 12.55 -15.53
C LEU A 31 6.30 12.12 -16.97
N ASP A 32 6.80 12.89 -17.94
CA ASP A 32 6.61 12.57 -19.36
C ASP A 32 7.37 11.32 -19.84
N LYS A 33 8.36 10.87 -19.06
CA LYS A 33 9.21 9.71 -19.38
C LYS A 33 8.79 8.42 -18.67
N ILE A 34 7.86 8.52 -17.69
CA ILE A 34 7.45 7.38 -16.85
C ILE A 34 5.91 7.40 -16.74
N LYS A 35 5.23 6.98 -17.79
CA LYS A 35 3.76 6.94 -17.89
C LYS A 35 3.20 5.54 -17.75
N SER A 36 3.87 4.55 -18.31
CA SER A 36 3.45 3.14 -18.32
C SER A 36 4.38 2.25 -17.48
N ALA A 37 4.03 0.99 -17.27
CA ALA A 37 4.88 0.05 -16.55
C ALA A 37 6.15 -0.31 -17.36
N GLU A 38 6.06 -0.28 -18.67
CA GLU A 38 7.17 -0.56 -19.61
C GLU A 38 8.24 0.52 -19.55
N ASP A 39 7.90 1.76 -19.24
CA ASP A 39 8.83 2.89 -19.10
C ASP A 39 9.79 2.73 -17.91
N LEU A 40 9.56 1.73 -17.06
CA LEU A 40 10.37 1.41 -15.90
C LEU A 40 11.54 0.46 -16.20
N ALA A 41 11.67 -0.06 -17.43
CA ALA A 41 12.62 -1.12 -17.77
C ALA A 41 14.10 -0.76 -17.46
N ASP A 42 14.49 0.49 -17.58
CA ASP A 42 15.83 0.99 -17.29
C ASP A 42 15.93 1.83 -16.01
N LYS A 43 14.88 1.84 -15.19
CA LYS A 43 14.73 2.68 -14.01
C LYS A 43 15.05 1.95 -12.71
N THR A 44 15.52 2.71 -11.73
CA THR A 44 15.67 2.27 -10.35
C THR A 44 14.37 2.56 -9.59
N LEU A 45 13.73 1.51 -9.12
CA LEU A 45 12.52 1.58 -8.31
C LEU A 45 12.86 1.52 -6.83
N VAL A 46 12.01 2.10 -5.99
CA VAL A 46 12.08 1.92 -4.54
C VAL A 46 10.71 1.53 -3.99
N VAL A 47 10.71 0.61 -3.04
CA VAL A 47 9.51 0.08 -2.36
C VAL A 47 9.79 -0.14 -0.88
N GLN A 48 8.75 -0.13 -0.07
CA GLN A 48 8.85 -0.59 1.31
C GLN A 48 9.02 -2.12 1.32
N SER A 49 10.00 -2.60 2.08
CA SER A 49 10.32 -4.03 2.19
C SER A 49 9.15 -4.84 2.77
N GLY A 50 8.84 -5.99 2.17
CA GLY A 50 7.78 -6.92 2.62
C GLY A 50 6.36 -6.39 2.44
N SER A 51 6.17 -5.35 1.63
CA SER A 51 4.88 -4.71 1.38
C SER A 51 4.17 -5.25 0.12
N LEU A 52 2.91 -4.86 -0.07
CA LEU A 52 2.20 -5.08 -1.33
C LEU A 52 2.88 -4.37 -2.51
N GLN A 53 3.50 -3.21 -2.26
CA GLN A 53 4.21 -2.45 -3.27
C GLN A 53 5.41 -3.22 -3.84
N GLU A 54 6.12 -3.97 -2.99
CA GLU A 54 7.19 -4.85 -3.45
C GLU A 54 6.64 -6.00 -4.31
N MET A 55 5.50 -6.57 -3.91
CA MET A 55 4.82 -7.58 -4.71
C MET A 55 4.42 -7.03 -6.10
N PHE A 56 3.83 -5.83 -6.16
CA PHE A 56 3.47 -5.20 -7.43
C PHE A 56 4.68 -4.93 -8.32
N ALA A 57 5.81 -4.50 -7.74
CA ALA A 57 7.04 -4.34 -8.50
C ALA A 57 7.48 -5.64 -9.16
N ASN A 58 7.40 -6.76 -8.43
CA ASN A 58 7.85 -8.07 -8.92
C ASN A 58 6.86 -8.72 -9.91
N GLU A 59 5.55 -8.49 -9.75
CA GLU A 59 4.52 -9.20 -10.51
C GLU A 59 3.95 -8.38 -11.68
N GLN A 60 3.91 -7.04 -11.55
CA GLN A 60 3.22 -6.18 -12.51
C GLN A 60 4.13 -5.21 -13.24
N VAL A 61 5.41 -5.09 -12.86
CA VAL A 61 6.39 -4.33 -13.64
C VAL A 61 7.20 -5.30 -14.50
N PRO A 62 7.09 -5.22 -15.85
CA PRO A 62 7.72 -6.20 -16.74
C PRO A 62 9.23 -6.26 -16.61
N ALA A 63 9.88 -5.11 -16.38
CA ALA A 63 11.31 -4.99 -16.18
C ALA A 63 11.65 -3.71 -15.39
N TYR A 64 12.77 -3.72 -14.68
CA TYR A 64 13.39 -2.57 -14.05
C TYR A 64 14.91 -2.79 -13.94
N LYS A 65 15.67 -1.71 -13.80
CA LYS A 65 17.11 -1.80 -13.63
C LYS A 65 17.50 -2.32 -12.26
N GLU A 66 16.87 -1.79 -11.22
CA GLU A 66 17.16 -2.10 -9.81
C GLU A 66 15.89 -1.90 -8.97
N LEU A 67 15.68 -2.75 -7.97
CA LEU A 67 14.65 -2.61 -6.96
C LEU A 67 15.30 -2.38 -5.59
N LYS A 68 15.21 -1.15 -5.09
CA LYS A 68 15.68 -0.77 -3.75
C LYS A 68 14.57 -0.98 -2.73
N ARG A 69 14.95 -1.46 -1.55
CA ARG A 69 14.06 -1.75 -0.44
C ARG A 69 14.37 -0.83 0.72
N VAL A 70 13.34 -0.19 1.26
CA VAL A 70 13.43 0.69 2.43
C VAL A 70 12.53 0.18 3.55
N SER A 71 12.80 0.57 4.77
CA SER A 71 11.97 0.21 5.94
C SER A 71 10.74 1.11 6.08
N ALA A 72 10.84 2.37 5.66
CA ALA A 72 9.73 3.32 5.66
C ALA A 72 9.51 3.90 4.26
N THR A 73 8.25 4.11 3.86
CA THR A 73 7.90 4.69 2.55
C THR A 73 8.46 6.10 2.37
N THR A 74 8.54 6.88 3.45
CA THR A 74 9.12 8.23 3.43
C THR A 74 10.59 8.25 3.00
N ASP A 75 11.38 7.24 3.37
CA ASP A 75 12.76 7.11 2.87
C ASP A 75 12.77 6.92 1.35
N GLY A 76 11.78 6.18 0.83
CA GLY A 76 11.59 6.02 -0.61
C GLY A 76 11.29 7.33 -1.33
N PHE A 77 10.44 8.19 -0.75
CA PHE A 77 10.15 9.51 -1.28
C PHE A 77 11.40 10.37 -1.36
N LEU A 78 12.17 10.41 -0.28
CA LEU A 78 13.44 11.16 -0.23
C LEU A 78 14.45 10.62 -1.26
N MET A 79 14.54 9.31 -1.46
CA MET A 79 15.44 8.73 -2.47
C MET A 79 15.08 9.15 -3.88
N VAL A 80 13.78 9.24 -4.22
CA VAL A 80 13.35 9.72 -5.55
C VAL A 80 13.59 11.23 -5.69
N GLN A 81 13.27 12.01 -4.66
CA GLN A 81 13.49 13.44 -4.63
C GLN A 81 14.98 13.80 -4.83
N GLU A 82 15.88 13.05 -4.20
CA GLU A 82 17.34 13.24 -4.30
C GLU A 82 17.94 12.61 -5.57
N GLY A 83 17.16 11.97 -6.42
CA GLY A 83 17.64 11.33 -7.64
C GLY A 83 18.39 10.01 -7.44
N LYS A 84 18.28 9.39 -6.26
CA LYS A 84 18.86 8.08 -5.94
C LYS A 84 17.98 6.91 -6.43
N ALA A 85 16.74 7.19 -6.79
CA ALA A 85 15.79 6.30 -7.46
C ALA A 85 14.97 7.13 -8.45
N ASP A 86 14.33 6.47 -9.41
CA ASP A 86 13.51 7.11 -10.44
C ASP A 86 12.03 7.17 -10.06
N ALA A 87 11.53 6.12 -9.40
CA ALA A 87 10.14 6.02 -8.98
C ALA A 87 10.00 5.28 -7.64
N VAL A 88 9.04 5.70 -6.83
CA VAL A 88 8.58 4.97 -5.63
C VAL A 88 7.17 4.42 -5.87
N ILE A 89 6.97 3.14 -5.57
CA ILE A 89 5.64 2.53 -5.60
C ILE A 89 5.02 2.67 -4.21
N THR A 90 3.82 3.24 -4.15
CA THR A 90 3.16 3.55 -2.88
C THR A 90 1.64 3.61 -3.04
N ALA A 91 0.90 3.60 -1.93
CA ALA A 91 -0.51 3.97 -1.93
C ALA A 91 -0.64 5.45 -2.34
N LYS A 92 -1.60 5.77 -3.21
CA LYS A 92 -1.81 7.16 -3.70
C LYS A 92 -2.12 8.11 -2.56
N THR A 93 -2.95 7.68 -1.60
CA THR A 93 -3.27 8.48 -0.40
C THR A 93 -2.03 8.84 0.43
N THR A 94 -1.08 7.91 0.58
CA THR A 94 0.19 8.18 1.27
C THR A 94 1.05 9.18 0.50
N ALA A 95 1.06 9.08 -0.84
CA ALA A 95 1.76 10.04 -1.69
C ALA A 95 1.13 11.43 -1.63
N GLU A 96 -0.20 11.52 -1.64
CA GLU A 96 -0.96 12.78 -1.51
C GLU A 96 -0.64 13.48 -0.18
N LEU A 97 -0.70 12.75 0.93
CA LEU A 97 -0.33 13.30 2.25
C LEU A 97 1.11 13.80 2.28
N TYR A 98 2.04 13.09 1.64
CA TYR A 98 3.42 13.56 1.55
C TYR A 98 3.55 14.84 0.73
N LEU A 99 2.85 14.93 -0.41
CA LEU A 99 2.88 16.13 -1.26
C LEU A 99 2.25 17.34 -0.56
N ASP A 100 1.14 17.15 0.15
CA ASP A 100 0.47 18.18 0.94
C ASP A 100 1.36 18.73 2.06
N ALA A 101 2.12 17.84 2.71
CA ALA A 101 3.06 18.22 3.78
C ALA A 101 4.38 18.82 3.26
N ASN A 102 4.71 18.64 1.97
CA ASN A 102 5.98 19.04 1.35
C ASN A 102 5.75 19.80 0.04
N ASP A 103 4.97 20.89 0.12
CA ASP A 103 4.66 21.72 -1.06
C ASP A 103 5.95 22.15 -1.79
N GLY A 104 5.91 22.07 -3.12
CA GLY A 104 7.05 22.42 -3.96
C GLY A 104 8.21 21.44 -3.93
N CYS A 105 8.06 20.22 -3.39
CA CYS A 105 9.13 19.22 -3.33
C CYS A 105 9.58 18.66 -4.69
N GLY A 106 8.97 19.08 -5.80
CA GLY A 106 9.33 18.67 -7.16
C GLY A 106 8.93 17.21 -7.50
N MET A 107 8.00 16.66 -6.73
CA MET A 107 7.47 15.31 -6.91
C MET A 107 6.02 15.35 -7.40
N THR A 108 5.60 14.28 -8.06
CA THR A 108 4.20 14.11 -8.51
C THR A 108 3.81 12.65 -8.59
N ILE A 109 2.51 12.39 -8.43
CA ILE A 109 1.92 11.06 -8.67
C ILE A 109 1.71 10.93 -10.18
N VAL A 110 2.07 9.77 -10.74
CA VAL A 110 1.78 9.47 -12.15
C VAL A 110 0.26 9.35 -12.32
N PRO A 111 -0.38 10.23 -13.10
CA PRO A 111 -1.82 10.19 -13.30
C PRO A 111 -2.22 8.96 -14.13
N ASP A 112 -3.51 8.61 -14.07
CA ASP A 112 -4.16 7.56 -14.89
C ASP A 112 -3.47 6.18 -14.84
N PHE A 113 -2.65 5.96 -13.81
CA PHE A 113 -2.02 4.66 -13.55
C PHE A 113 -2.36 4.16 -12.14
N SER A 114 -2.71 2.87 -12.06
CA SER A 114 -2.82 2.15 -10.79
C SER A 114 -2.42 0.69 -10.98
N PHE A 115 -1.76 0.13 -9.97
CA PHE A 115 -1.52 -1.30 -9.89
C PHE A 115 -2.83 -2.04 -9.60
N THR A 116 -2.98 -3.23 -10.17
CA THR A 116 -4.13 -4.09 -9.92
C THR A 116 -3.98 -4.75 -8.54
N VAL A 117 -4.99 -4.58 -7.70
CA VAL A 117 -5.04 -5.22 -6.38
C VAL A 117 -5.97 -6.42 -6.47
N ASP A 118 -5.44 -7.62 -6.19
CA ASP A 118 -6.24 -8.83 -6.14
C ASP A 118 -7.25 -8.75 -4.99
N GLU A 119 -8.51 -9.06 -5.23
CA GLU A 119 -9.58 -9.00 -4.23
C GLU A 119 -9.29 -9.89 -3.01
N SER A 120 -8.56 -11.00 -3.19
CA SER A 120 -8.16 -11.88 -2.09
C SER A 120 -7.16 -11.23 -1.13
N THR A 121 -6.48 -10.17 -1.57
CA THR A 121 -5.52 -9.39 -0.74
C THR A 121 -6.14 -8.15 -0.13
N GLN A 122 -7.40 -7.82 -0.45
CA GLN A 122 -8.11 -6.67 0.09
C GLN A 122 -8.64 -6.95 1.50
N GLY A 123 -8.85 -5.86 2.23
CA GLY A 123 -9.37 -5.90 3.59
C GLY A 123 -8.33 -6.21 4.66
N THR A 124 -8.61 -5.71 5.86
CA THR A 124 -7.78 -5.98 7.04
C THR A 124 -8.12 -7.37 7.58
N ARG A 125 -7.10 -8.18 7.84
CA ARG A 125 -7.23 -9.59 8.27
C ARG A 125 -6.33 -9.86 9.45
N ILE A 126 -6.67 -10.87 10.24
CA ILE A 126 -5.86 -11.35 11.35
C ILE A 126 -4.99 -12.52 10.84
N GLY A 127 -3.67 -12.41 11.08
CA GLY A 127 -2.73 -13.51 10.83
C GLY A 127 -2.68 -14.45 12.03
N ILE A 128 -2.79 -15.77 11.78
CA ILE A 128 -2.81 -16.83 12.77
C ILE A 128 -1.75 -17.86 12.38
N THR A 129 -1.10 -18.46 13.36
CA THR A 129 -0.12 -19.54 13.13
C THR A 129 -0.72 -20.65 12.28
N LYS A 130 0.03 -21.12 11.30
CA LYS A 130 -0.39 -22.19 10.40
C LYS A 130 -0.73 -23.46 11.16
N GLY A 131 -1.88 -24.05 10.85
CA GLY A 131 -2.37 -25.27 11.51
C GLY A 131 -3.30 -25.03 12.72
N GLU A 132 -3.44 -23.77 13.21
CA GLU A 132 -4.35 -23.40 14.28
C GLU A 132 -5.79 -23.23 13.74
N THR A 133 -6.35 -24.30 13.20
CA THR A 133 -7.63 -24.28 12.48
C THR A 133 -8.83 -23.96 13.38
N GLU A 134 -8.84 -24.46 14.63
CA GLU A 134 -9.90 -24.15 15.59
C GLU A 134 -9.88 -22.68 15.98
N LEU A 135 -8.70 -22.09 16.19
CA LEU A 135 -8.55 -20.67 16.47
C LEU A 135 -9.01 -19.84 15.30
N LEU A 136 -8.60 -20.22 14.06
CA LEU A 136 -9.04 -19.54 12.84
C LEU A 136 -10.57 -19.55 12.71
N GLN A 137 -11.20 -20.69 12.98
CA GLN A 137 -12.66 -20.80 12.93
C GLN A 137 -13.32 -19.86 13.94
N LYS A 138 -12.86 -19.84 15.18
CA LYS A 138 -13.40 -18.95 16.23
C LYS A 138 -13.21 -17.48 15.90
N VAL A 139 -12.05 -17.11 15.39
CA VAL A 139 -11.78 -15.74 14.92
C VAL A 139 -12.73 -15.36 13.79
N ASN A 140 -12.96 -16.25 12.82
CA ASN A 140 -13.88 -15.99 11.72
C ASN A 140 -15.34 -15.87 12.16
N GLU A 141 -15.79 -16.65 13.16
CA GLU A 141 -17.12 -16.52 13.77
C GLU A 141 -17.29 -15.12 14.39
N ILE A 142 -16.31 -14.64 15.16
CA ILE A 142 -16.33 -13.31 15.77
C ILE A 142 -16.31 -12.22 14.69
N ILE A 143 -15.51 -12.39 13.64
CA ILE A 143 -15.48 -11.44 12.52
C ILE A 143 -16.84 -11.35 11.85
N ASP A 144 -17.50 -12.46 11.59
CA ASP A 144 -18.84 -12.48 10.99
C ASP A 144 -19.86 -11.66 11.83
N GLU A 145 -19.79 -11.76 13.16
CA GLU A 145 -20.62 -10.96 14.08
C GLU A 145 -20.26 -9.47 14.01
N VAL A 146 -18.98 -9.14 14.15
CA VAL A 146 -18.46 -7.76 14.14
C VAL A 146 -18.78 -7.04 12.83
N VAL A 147 -18.64 -7.74 11.70
CA VAL A 147 -18.96 -7.18 10.36
C VAL A 147 -20.48 -6.99 10.22
N LYS A 148 -21.28 -7.98 10.64
CA LYS A 148 -22.76 -7.92 10.58
C LYS A 148 -23.32 -6.76 11.40
N GLU A 149 -22.73 -6.50 12.56
CA GLU A 149 -23.16 -5.44 13.48
C GLU A 149 -22.60 -4.06 13.09
N GLY A 150 -21.61 -3.99 12.17
CA GLY A 150 -20.92 -2.76 11.80
C GLY A 150 -20.05 -2.19 12.92
N THR A 151 -19.76 -2.99 13.95
CA THR A 151 -19.08 -2.55 15.18
C THR A 151 -17.70 -1.96 14.89
N TYR A 152 -16.88 -2.65 14.08
CA TYR A 152 -15.55 -2.16 13.75
C TYR A 152 -15.57 -0.88 12.92
N ALA A 153 -16.45 -0.80 11.92
CA ALA A 153 -16.59 0.39 11.08
C ALA A 153 -16.99 1.62 11.92
N SER A 154 -17.91 1.44 12.87
CA SER A 154 -18.30 2.51 13.81
C SER A 154 -17.13 2.97 14.69
N TRP A 155 -16.39 2.04 15.28
CA TRP A 155 -15.19 2.37 16.06
C TRP A 155 -14.12 3.07 15.24
N TYR A 156 -13.90 2.62 14.01
CA TYR A 156 -12.89 3.20 13.13
C TYR A 156 -13.19 4.69 12.85
N GLU A 157 -14.44 5.01 12.50
CA GLU A 157 -14.81 6.42 12.24
C GLU A 157 -14.74 7.28 13.52
N GLU A 158 -15.17 6.75 14.68
CA GLU A 158 -15.05 7.46 15.95
C GLU A 158 -13.59 7.79 16.29
N TYR A 159 -12.69 6.82 16.18
CA TYR A 159 -11.27 7.03 16.49
C TYR A 159 -10.53 7.83 15.43
N LYS A 160 -10.96 7.81 14.20
CA LYS A 160 -10.46 8.66 13.12
C LYS A 160 -10.78 10.14 13.39
N GLU A 161 -12.00 10.44 13.85
CA GLU A 161 -12.36 11.80 14.26
C GLU A 161 -11.59 12.23 15.51
N TYR A 162 -11.42 11.33 16.47
CA TYR A 162 -10.62 11.61 17.66
C TYR A 162 -9.14 11.90 17.31
N ALA A 163 -8.53 11.10 16.45
CA ALA A 163 -7.18 11.35 15.97
C ALA A 163 -7.04 12.72 15.28
N ARG A 164 -7.99 13.08 14.41
CA ARG A 164 -8.03 14.42 13.79
C ARG A 164 -8.10 15.54 14.82
N SER A 165 -8.86 15.35 15.90
CA SER A 165 -8.98 16.35 16.97
C SER A 165 -7.67 16.57 17.73
N LEU A 166 -6.77 15.58 17.69
CA LEU A 166 -5.42 15.64 18.28
C LEU A 166 -4.35 16.13 17.30
N GLY A 167 -4.71 16.42 16.03
CA GLY A 167 -3.78 16.81 14.98
C GLY A 167 -2.95 15.66 14.41
N LEU A 168 -3.46 14.43 14.49
CA LEU A 168 -2.83 13.19 13.99
C LEU A 168 -3.44 12.75 12.66
#